data_fb77624146cfc8d0fa662dc4d3689c9c
#
_entry.id   fb77624146cfc8d0fa662dc4d3689c9c
#
_cell.length_a   1.000
_cell.length_b   1.000
_cell.length_c   1.000
_cell.angle_alpha   90.00
_cell.angle_beta   90.00
_cell.angle_gamma   90.00
#
_symmetry.space_group_name_H-M   'P 1'
#
loop_
_entity.id
_entity.type
_entity.pdbx_description
1 polymer ?
#
loop_
_entity_poly.entity_id
_entity_poly.type
_entity_poly.pdbx_seq_one_letter_code
_entity_poly.pdbx_strand_id
1 'polypeptide(L)'
;MSFFCFSFATQAAFKSPATSQQLEILFRVKIPTPLFPNFQAALMHRTPAQGSLKPHPTMQKHFQKAQDTLAPSTLYIVATPIGNLADITLRALAVLQRADLICAEDTRVSAQLLSAYGIQAKLISVREHNEQQMAGKIIAALADGQIVAQISDAGTPAVCDPGAKLVARVREAGYKTVPVVGASAVMGALSVAGIAEPNFYFHGFLPSKSSERAKLFAAWQAADYPIIAFETPHRIADTLADMATAFAQRPIMLAREISKTFETFLTGSVSEIQAALAADSNQSRGEMVLVIHPAPPQKHDTLPEAAQNVMRILASELPTKQAAELAAKITRENKKALYNLALGWKE
;
A
#
# COMPACT_ATOMS: atom_id res chain seq x y z
N MET A 1 -10.46 15.14 5.70
CA MET A 1 -10.28 15.86 4.42
C MET A 1 -10.02 14.82 3.36
N SER A 2 -11.07 14.45 2.68
CA SER A 2 -11.07 13.43 1.63
C SER A 2 -10.43 13.99 0.38
N PHE A 3 -9.32 13.42 -0.08
CA PHE A 3 -8.66 13.80 -1.32
C PHE A 3 -8.34 12.56 -2.17
N PHE A 4 -9.32 11.70 -2.32
CA PHE A 4 -9.32 10.75 -3.43
C PHE A 4 -10.49 11.10 -4.34
N CYS A 5 -10.38 12.24 -5.02
CA CYS A 5 -11.40 12.65 -5.98
C CYS A 5 -10.97 12.19 -7.38
N PHE A 6 -11.61 11.14 -7.85
CA PHE A 6 -11.50 10.65 -9.21
C PHE A 6 -11.79 11.76 -10.22
N SER A 7 -10.80 12.13 -11.02
CA SER A 7 -11.04 12.83 -12.28
C SER A 7 -11.29 11.80 -13.38
N PHE A 8 -12.54 11.39 -13.55
CA PHE A 8 -13.03 10.66 -14.73
C PHE A 8 -13.26 11.62 -15.92
N ALA A 9 -12.29 12.43 -16.25
CA ALA A 9 -12.38 13.25 -17.44
C ALA A 9 -11.15 12.99 -18.31
N THR A 10 -11.22 11.98 -19.16
CA THR A 10 -10.62 11.93 -20.51
C THR A 10 -10.73 10.55 -21.14
N GLN A 11 -11.94 10.18 -21.49
CA GLN A 11 -12.15 9.03 -22.40
C GLN A 11 -12.98 9.43 -23.65
N ALA A 12 -12.93 10.69 -24.02
CA ALA A 12 -13.63 11.17 -25.21
C ALA A 12 -12.72 12.05 -26.08
N ALA A 13 -11.65 11.50 -26.66
CA ALA A 13 -11.00 12.07 -27.83
C ALA A 13 -9.96 11.09 -28.42
N PHE A 14 -10.38 10.01 -29.05
CA PHE A 14 -9.62 9.34 -30.10
C PHE A 14 -10.57 8.65 -31.07
N LYS A 15 -11.18 9.46 -31.92
CA LYS A 15 -11.77 8.98 -33.19
C LYS A 15 -10.96 9.60 -34.32
N SER A 16 -9.90 8.94 -34.72
CA SER A 16 -9.35 9.01 -36.07
C SER A 16 -8.26 7.94 -36.22
N PRO A 17 -8.26 7.13 -37.26
CA PRO A 17 -7.22 6.11 -37.46
C PRO A 17 -5.94 6.80 -37.92
N ALA A 18 -4.89 6.70 -37.11
CA ALA A 18 -3.55 7.10 -37.48
C ALA A 18 -3.04 6.16 -38.58
N THR A 19 -2.57 6.72 -39.68
CA THR A 19 -2.00 5.99 -40.81
C THR A 19 -0.66 5.36 -40.41
N SER A 20 -0.34 4.22 -41.02
CA SER A 20 0.85 3.40 -40.76
C SER A 20 2.20 4.14 -40.79
N GLN A 21 2.28 5.33 -41.36
CA GLN A 21 3.51 6.15 -41.40
C GLN A 21 3.80 6.95 -40.13
N GLN A 22 2.81 7.18 -39.26
CA GLN A 22 3.04 7.92 -37.99
C GLN A 22 3.55 7.02 -36.86
N LEU A 23 3.45 5.72 -36.99
CA LEU A 23 3.98 4.73 -36.02
C LEU A 23 5.49 4.46 -36.17
N GLU A 24 6.08 4.76 -37.34
CA GLU A 24 7.51 4.52 -37.56
C GLU A 24 8.44 5.55 -36.91
N ILE A 25 7.97 6.72 -36.53
CA ILE A 25 8.81 7.81 -35.97
C ILE A 25 9.01 7.66 -34.45
N LEU A 26 8.17 6.89 -33.76
CA LEU A 26 8.23 6.73 -32.29
C LEU A 26 9.18 5.62 -31.79
N PHE A 27 9.80 4.83 -32.69
CA PHE A 27 10.64 3.67 -32.31
C PHE A 27 12.15 3.81 -32.66
N ARG A 28 12.69 5.04 -32.81
CA ARG A 28 14.14 5.23 -32.94
C ARG A 28 14.82 5.66 -31.64
N VAL A 29 14.62 4.90 -30.57
CA VAL A 29 15.53 4.92 -29.42
C VAL A 29 16.41 3.68 -29.52
N LYS A 30 17.71 3.88 -29.76
CA LYS A 30 18.72 2.80 -29.76
C LYS A 30 18.82 2.24 -28.33
N ILE A 31 18.15 1.11 -28.09
CA ILE A 31 18.40 0.27 -26.92
C ILE A 31 19.55 -0.66 -27.24
N PRO A 32 20.59 -0.80 -26.40
CA PRO A 32 21.65 -1.78 -26.61
C PRO A 32 21.06 -3.19 -26.59
N THR A 33 21.48 -4.02 -27.53
CA THR A 33 21.00 -5.37 -27.80
C THR A 33 21.02 -6.26 -26.54
N PRO A 34 19.93 -6.82 -26.09
CA PRO A 34 19.93 -7.78 -25.00
C PRO A 34 20.05 -9.23 -25.50
N LEU A 35 20.59 -10.05 -24.65
CA LEU A 35 20.97 -11.45 -24.76
C LEU A 35 19.84 -12.49 -25.02
N PHE A 36 18.72 -12.12 -25.60
CA PHE A 36 17.60 -13.05 -25.89
C PHE A 36 17.06 -12.87 -27.31
N PRO A 37 17.53 -13.61 -28.32
CA PRO A 37 17.09 -13.42 -29.71
C PRO A 37 15.68 -13.92 -30.04
N ASN A 38 14.93 -14.56 -29.12
CA ASN A 38 13.65 -15.19 -29.43
C ASN A 38 12.41 -14.48 -28.84
N PHE A 39 12.58 -13.33 -28.18
CA PHE A 39 11.44 -12.66 -27.53
C PHE A 39 10.60 -11.79 -28.48
N GLN A 40 11.19 -11.27 -29.54
CA GLN A 40 10.49 -10.41 -30.52
C GLN A 40 9.60 -11.19 -31.50
N ALA A 41 9.90 -12.46 -31.80
CA ALA A 41 9.10 -13.28 -32.70
C ALA A 41 7.78 -13.76 -32.08
N ALA A 42 7.70 -13.83 -30.75
CA ALA A 42 6.50 -14.28 -30.04
C ALA A 42 5.41 -13.20 -29.90
N LEU A 43 5.77 -11.91 -30.07
CA LEU A 43 4.84 -10.77 -29.91
C LEU A 43 4.08 -10.43 -31.20
N MET A 44 4.55 -10.86 -32.38
CA MET A 44 3.96 -10.45 -33.67
C MET A 44 2.85 -11.39 -34.21
N HIS A 45 2.50 -12.48 -33.51
CA HIS A 45 1.49 -13.43 -34.00
C HIS A 45 0.32 -13.70 -33.03
N ARG A 46 -0.02 -12.76 -32.17
CA ARG A 46 -1.32 -12.80 -31.49
C ARG A 46 -2.22 -11.70 -32.03
N THR A 47 -2.91 -11.97 -33.12
CA THR A 47 -4.18 -11.30 -33.42
C THR A 47 -5.11 -11.52 -32.24
N PRO A 48 -5.68 -10.45 -31.62
CA PRO A 48 -6.72 -10.65 -30.61
C PRO A 48 -7.89 -11.34 -31.31
N ALA A 49 -8.21 -12.55 -30.89
CA ALA A 49 -9.46 -13.15 -31.27
C ALA A 49 -10.59 -12.21 -30.80
N GLN A 50 -11.28 -11.57 -31.73
CA GLN A 50 -12.53 -10.85 -31.47
C GLN A 50 -13.62 -11.88 -31.14
N GLY A 51 -13.56 -12.48 -29.97
CA GLY A 51 -14.61 -13.26 -29.37
C GLY A 51 -15.06 -12.57 -28.10
N SER A 52 -16.32 -12.23 -27.97
CA SER A 52 -16.90 -11.85 -26.70
C SER A 52 -16.56 -12.95 -25.70
N LEU A 53 -15.68 -12.67 -24.74
CA LEU A 53 -15.35 -13.58 -23.66
C LEU A 53 -16.61 -13.78 -22.81
N LYS A 54 -17.42 -14.79 -23.17
CA LYS A 54 -18.44 -15.27 -22.25
C LYS A 54 -17.72 -15.76 -21.00
N PRO A 55 -18.13 -15.37 -19.80
CA PRO A 55 -17.51 -15.85 -18.58
C PRO A 55 -17.44 -17.38 -18.61
N HIS A 56 -16.25 -17.93 -18.34
CA HIS A 56 -16.08 -19.38 -18.28
C HIS A 56 -17.06 -19.97 -17.23
N PRO A 57 -17.73 -21.10 -17.48
CA PRO A 57 -18.70 -21.69 -16.53
C PRO A 57 -18.18 -21.81 -15.09
N THR A 58 -16.89 -22.04 -14.93
CA THR A 58 -16.19 -22.08 -13.63
C THR A 58 -16.21 -20.71 -12.91
N MET A 59 -16.02 -19.61 -13.63
CA MET A 59 -16.07 -18.26 -13.03
C MET A 59 -17.49 -17.97 -12.52
N GLN A 60 -18.52 -18.27 -13.31
CA GLN A 60 -19.91 -18.12 -12.90
C GLN A 60 -20.23 -18.95 -11.65
N LYS A 61 -19.73 -20.20 -11.59
CA LYS A 61 -19.88 -21.07 -10.41
C LYS A 61 -19.25 -20.46 -9.16
N HIS A 62 -18.06 -19.91 -9.26
CA HIS A 62 -17.39 -19.25 -8.12
C HIS A 62 -18.12 -17.98 -7.69
N PHE A 63 -18.62 -17.21 -8.63
CA PHE A 63 -19.43 -16.02 -8.34
C PHE A 63 -20.72 -16.40 -7.62
N GLN A 64 -21.47 -17.37 -8.13
CA GLN A 64 -22.70 -17.86 -7.51
C GLN A 64 -22.43 -18.40 -6.09
N LYS A 65 -21.39 -19.25 -5.94
CA LYS A 65 -20.98 -19.74 -4.62
C LYS A 65 -20.68 -18.60 -3.64
N ALA A 66 -20.05 -17.51 -4.11
CA ALA A 66 -19.79 -16.36 -3.27
C ALA A 66 -21.09 -15.68 -2.81
N GLN A 67 -22.09 -15.57 -3.68
CA GLN A 67 -23.41 -15.04 -3.33
C GLN A 67 -24.17 -15.95 -2.35
N ASP A 68 -24.13 -17.26 -2.56
CA ASP A 68 -24.86 -18.25 -1.72
C ASP A 68 -24.29 -18.34 -0.29
N THR A 69 -23.04 -17.89 -0.07
CA THR A 69 -22.38 -17.91 1.23
C THR A 69 -22.54 -16.60 2.03
N LEU A 70 -23.25 -15.61 1.47
CA LEU A 70 -23.49 -14.37 2.19
C LEU A 70 -24.51 -14.56 3.32
N ALA A 71 -24.12 -14.13 4.51
CA ALA A 71 -24.97 -14.23 5.69
C ALA A 71 -25.81 -12.94 5.84
N PRO A 72 -27.12 -13.05 6.19
CA PRO A 72 -27.91 -11.90 6.59
C PRO A 72 -27.34 -11.25 7.86
N SER A 73 -27.82 -10.06 8.20
CA SER A 73 -27.41 -9.32 9.41
C SER A 73 -25.88 -9.14 9.51
N THR A 74 -25.23 -8.94 8.37
CA THR A 74 -23.76 -8.87 8.29
C THR A 74 -23.30 -7.62 7.56
N LEU A 75 -22.32 -6.90 8.15
CA LEU A 75 -21.62 -5.78 7.51
C LEU A 75 -20.38 -6.32 6.77
N TYR A 76 -20.35 -6.14 5.47
CA TYR A 76 -19.21 -6.50 4.62
C TYR A 76 -18.36 -5.25 4.31
N ILE A 77 -17.09 -5.29 4.66
CA ILE A 77 -16.11 -4.23 4.35
C ILE A 77 -15.44 -4.60 3.04
N VAL A 78 -15.81 -3.92 1.96
CA VAL A 78 -15.48 -4.35 0.60
C VAL A 78 -14.41 -3.46 0.00
N ALA A 79 -13.23 -4.03 -0.29
CA ALA A 79 -12.19 -3.33 -1.00
C ALA A 79 -12.59 -3.09 -2.46
N THR A 80 -12.36 -1.85 -2.93
CA THR A 80 -12.65 -1.37 -4.29
C THR A 80 -11.35 -1.12 -5.06
N PRO A 81 -11.38 -1.04 -6.39
CA PRO A 81 -10.21 -0.75 -7.21
C PRO A 81 -9.53 0.57 -6.82
N ILE A 82 -8.20 0.62 -6.94
CA ILE A 82 -7.39 1.82 -6.68
C ILE A 82 -7.05 2.60 -7.96
N GLY A 83 -7.65 2.24 -9.09
CA GLY A 83 -7.41 2.93 -10.37
C GLY A 83 -7.68 2.07 -11.59
N ASN A 84 -7.68 0.74 -11.44
CA ASN A 84 -7.98 -0.20 -12.51
C ASN A 84 -9.20 -1.04 -12.13
N LEU A 85 -10.29 -0.89 -12.87
CA LEU A 85 -11.52 -1.64 -12.62
C LEU A 85 -11.31 -3.17 -12.62
N ALA A 86 -10.33 -3.69 -13.37
CA ALA A 86 -10.04 -5.12 -13.40
C ALA A 86 -9.50 -5.69 -12.07
N ASP A 87 -9.09 -4.84 -11.13
CA ASP A 87 -8.60 -5.26 -9.81
C ASP A 87 -9.72 -5.58 -8.81
N ILE A 88 -10.97 -5.45 -9.18
CA ILE A 88 -12.08 -5.88 -8.33
C ILE A 88 -12.14 -7.41 -8.26
N THR A 89 -12.41 -7.94 -7.09
CA THR A 89 -12.54 -9.39 -6.92
C THR A 89 -13.95 -9.87 -7.23
N LEU A 90 -14.08 -11.12 -7.69
CA LEU A 90 -15.39 -11.75 -7.89
C LEU A 90 -16.24 -11.75 -6.62
N ARG A 91 -15.61 -11.89 -5.45
CA ARG A 91 -16.28 -11.85 -4.16
C ARG A 91 -16.80 -10.45 -3.84
N ALA A 92 -16.05 -9.40 -4.18
CA ALA A 92 -16.51 -8.02 -4.03
C ALA A 92 -17.76 -7.76 -4.89
N LEU A 93 -17.71 -8.15 -6.17
CA LEU A 93 -18.88 -8.04 -7.06
C LEU A 93 -20.09 -8.82 -6.53
N ALA A 94 -19.89 -10.04 -6.05
CA ALA A 94 -20.96 -10.87 -5.50
C ALA A 94 -21.63 -10.22 -4.27
N VAL A 95 -20.83 -9.64 -3.36
CA VAL A 95 -21.33 -8.91 -2.19
C VAL A 95 -22.09 -7.65 -2.62
N LEU A 96 -21.49 -6.82 -3.47
CA LEU A 96 -22.09 -5.57 -3.91
C LEU A 96 -23.40 -5.77 -4.67
N GLN A 97 -23.52 -6.86 -5.44
CA GLN A 97 -24.76 -7.18 -6.16
C GLN A 97 -25.87 -7.69 -5.22
N ARG A 98 -25.51 -8.32 -4.09
CA ARG A 98 -26.48 -8.89 -3.14
C ARG A 98 -26.76 -7.99 -1.94
N ALA A 99 -25.98 -6.93 -1.76
CA ALA A 99 -26.18 -6.00 -0.64
C ALA A 99 -27.53 -5.26 -0.76
N ASP A 100 -28.30 -5.28 0.32
CA ASP A 100 -29.56 -4.52 0.43
C ASP A 100 -29.29 -3.03 0.59
N LEU A 101 -28.12 -2.70 1.16
CA LEU A 101 -27.66 -1.34 1.42
C LEU A 101 -26.15 -1.24 1.25
N ILE A 102 -25.69 -0.23 0.51
CA ILE A 102 -24.26 0.07 0.36
C ILE A 102 -23.94 1.42 0.99
N CYS A 103 -23.05 1.42 1.96
CA CYS A 103 -22.46 2.58 2.59
C CYS A 103 -21.25 3.03 1.77
N ALA A 104 -21.23 4.26 1.32
CA ALA A 104 -20.23 4.84 0.45
C ALA A 104 -19.69 6.15 1.02
N GLU A 105 -18.44 6.46 0.79
CA GLU A 105 -17.84 7.74 1.18
C GLU A 105 -18.42 8.87 0.30
N ASP A 106 -18.21 8.81 -1.01
CA ASP A 106 -18.90 9.65 -1.99
C ASP A 106 -19.82 8.77 -2.85
N THR A 107 -21.12 8.96 -2.69
CA THR A 107 -22.14 8.19 -3.42
C THR A 107 -22.10 8.38 -4.92
N ARG A 108 -21.53 9.48 -5.41
CA ARG A 108 -21.39 9.75 -6.85
C ARG A 108 -20.27 8.90 -7.46
N VAL A 109 -19.12 8.83 -6.78
CA VAL A 109 -17.98 7.98 -7.18
C VAL A 109 -18.39 6.52 -7.13
N SER A 110 -19.02 6.12 -6.04
CA SER A 110 -19.51 4.76 -5.85
C SER A 110 -20.58 4.36 -6.87
N ALA A 111 -21.48 5.28 -7.24
CA ALA A 111 -22.49 5.01 -8.28
C ALA A 111 -21.83 4.77 -9.66
N GLN A 112 -20.77 5.51 -10.00
CA GLN A 112 -20.01 5.28 -11.23
C GLN A 112 -19.33 3.91 -11.21
N LEU A 113 -18.70 3.54 -10.08
CA LEU A 113 -18.10 2.21 -9.90
C LEU A 113 -19.12 1.10 -10.08
N LEU A 114 -20.26 1.16 -9.39
CA LEU A 114 -21.31 0.16 -9.47
C LEU A 114 -21.91 0.07 -10.89
N SER A 115 -22.12 1.21 -11.54
CA SER A 115 -22.60 1.27 -12.92
C SER A 115 -21.66 0.61 -13.91
N ALA A 116 -20.34 0.72 -13.72
CA ALA A 116 -19.35 0.07 -14.56
C ALA A 116 -19.45 -1.47 -14.55
N TYR A 117 -20.01 -2.03 -13.46
CA TYR A 117 -20.25 -3.48 -13.31
C TYR A 117 -21.73 -3.86 -13.49
N GLY A 118 -22.61 -2.92 -13.89
CA GLY A 118 -24.04 -3.17 -14.06
C GLY A 118 -24.77 -3.45 -12.74
N ILE A 119 -24.24 -2.98 -11.61
CA ILE A 119 -24.85 -3.17 -10.29
C ILE A 119 -25.73 -1.97 -9.96
N GLN A 120 -26.99 -2.25 -9.59
CA GLN A 120 -27.93 -1.27 -9.07
C GLN A 120 -28.12 -1.53 -7.58
N ALA A 121 -27.86 -0.54 -6.75
CA ALA A 121 -27.95 -0.68 -5.29
C ALA A 121 -28.41 0.62 -4.62
N LYS A 122 -28.99 0.48 -3.44
CA LYS A 122 -29.32 1.61 -2.57
C LYS A 122 -28.03 2.11 -1.90
N LEU A 123 -27.64 3.34 -2.22
CA LEU A 123 -26.46 4.01 -1.65
C LEU A 123 -26.85 4.96 -0.52
N ILE A 124 -26.04 4.96 0.55
CA ILE A 124 -26.05 5.98 1.59
C ILE A 124 -24.65 6.52 1.82
N SER A 125 -24.53 7.83 2.11
CA SER A 125 -23.23 8.43 2.38
C SER A 125 -22.82 8.22 3.84
N VAL A 126 -21.61 7.64 4.02
CA VAL A 126 -20.97 7.46 5.34
C VAL A 126 -19.58 8.09 5.25
N ARG A 127 -19.42 9.25 5.88
CA ARG A 127 -18.20 10.05 5.93
C ARG A 127 -17.70 10.15 7.36
N GLU A 128 -16.45 10.51 7.54
CA GLU A 128 -15.82 10.61 8.85
C GLU A 128 -16.67 11.39 9.88
N HIS A 129 -17.28 12.52 9.46
CA HIS A 129 -18.06 13.39 10.35
C HIS A 129 -19.44 12.84 10.72
N ASN A 130 -20.01 11.90 9.96
CA ASN A 130 -21.34 11.35 10.18
C ASN A 130 -21.38 9.85 10.55
N GLU A 131 -20.23 9.17 10.63
CA GLU A 131 -20.13 7.72 10.89
C GLU A 131 -20.95 7.29 12.13
N GLN A 132 -20.86 8.04 13.22
CA GLN A 132 -21.58 7.71 14.47
C GLN A 132 -23.10 7.80 14.29
N GLN A 133 -23.57 8.85 13.62
CA GLN A 133 -25.01 9.01 13.34
C GLN A 133 -25.51 7.92 12.39
N MET A 134 -24.74 7.59 11.38
CA MET A 134 -25.12 6.57 10.40
C MET A 134 -25.05 5.15 10.96
N ALA A 135 -24.20 4.89 11.97
CA ALA A 135 -24.10 3.59 12.63
C ALA A 135 -25.46 3.11 13.16
N GLY A 136 -26.28 3.98 13.76
CA GLY A 136 -27.61 3.62 14.22
C GLY A 136 -28.52 3.11 13.11
N LYS A 137 -28.52 3.76 11.94
CA LYS A 137 -29.30 3.33 10.77
C LYS A 137 -28.82 2.00 10.21
N ILE A 138 -27.51 1.79 10.19
CA ILE A 138 -26.89 0.56 9.70
C ILE A 138 -27.18 -0.60 10.65
N ILE A 139 -27.09 -0.37 11.96
CA ILE A 139 -27.45 -1.37 12.97
C ILE A 139 -28.93 -1.77 12.86
N ALA A 140 -29.85 -0.81 12.64
CA ALA A 140 -31.26 -1.12 12.39
C ALA A 140 -31.43 -1.97 11.13
N ALA A 141 -30.75 -1.65 10.02
CA ALA A 141 -30.79 -2.46 8.80
C ALA A 141 -30.28 -3.90 9.04
N LEU A 142 -29.22 -4.05 9.83
CA LEU A 142 -28.70 -5.37 10.22
C LEU A 142 -29.67 -6.14 11.11
N ALA A 143 -30.40 -5.44 12.01
CA ALA A 143 -31.45 -6.03 12.83
C ALA A 143 -32.61 -6.57 11.99
N ASP A 144 -32.93 -5.89 10.89
CA ASP A 144 -33.93 -6.32 9.90
C ASP A 144 -33.45 -7.47 8.98
N GLY A 145 -32.28 -8.04 9.26
CA GLY A 145 -31.72 -9.14 8.48
C GLY A 145 -31.02 -8.73 7.18
N GLN A 146 -30.82 -7.43 6.94
CA GLN A 146 -30.20 -6.94 5.71
C GLN A 146 -28.72 -7.27 5.61
N ILE A 147 -28.26 -7.46 4.38
CA ILE A 147 -26.83 -7.52 4.01
C ILE A 147 -26.38 -6.10 3.71
N VAL A 148 -25.44 -5.59 4.50
CA VAL A 148 -24.90 -4.24 4.33
C VAL A 148 -23.45 -4.34 3.84
N ALA A 149 -23.11 -3.57 2.80
CA ALA A 149 -21.72 -3.42 2.34
C ALA A 149 -21.22 -2.01 2.66
N GLN A 150 -19.95 -1.89 3.01
CA GLN A 150 -19.25 -0.60 3.09
C GLN A 150 -18.12 -0.58 2.08
N ILE A 151 -18.03 0.50 1.30
CA ILE A 151 -16.98 0.79 0.34
C ILE A 151 -16.42 2.19 0.61
N SER A 152 -15.15 2.41 0.27
CA SER A 152 -14.52 3.72 0.12
C SER A 152 -14.43 4.09 -1.35
N ASP A 153 -13.98 5.30 -1.65
CA ASP A 153 -13.80 5.78 -3.02
C ASP A 153 -12.75 4.95 -3.76
N ALA A 154 -11.72 4.46 -3.05
CA ALA A 154 -10.69 3.57 -3.60
C ALA A 154 -10.04 2.70 -2.50
N GLY A 155 -9.68 1.46 -2.81
CA GLY A 155 -8.93 0.58 -1.91
C GLY A 155 -9.75 -0.04 -0.79
N THR A 156 -9.13 -0.24 0.37
CA THR A 156 -9.71 -0.96 1.50
C THR A 156 -10.33 0.03 2.50
N PRO A 157 -11.65 0.01 2.72
CA PRO A 157 -12.31 0.91 3.67
C PRO A 157 -11.77 0.78 5.09
N ALA A 158 -11.91 1.84 5.88
CA ALA A 158 -11.46 1.94 7.27
C ALA A 158 -9.92 1.98 7.46
N VAL A 159 -9.15 2.02 6.38
CA VAL A 159 -7.68 2.20 6.41
C VAL A 159 -7.33 3.52 5.75
N CYS A 160 -7.12 4.56 6.53
CA CYS A 160 -7.03 5.98 6.12
C CYS A 160 -8.31 6.55 5.48
N ASP A 161 -9.39 5.78 5.48
CA ASP A 161 -10.71 6.11 4.96
C ASP A 161 -11.76 5.99 6.06
N PRO A 162 -12.98 6.56 5.87
CA PRO A 162 -14.09 6.36 6.79
C PRO A 162 -14.47 4.88 6.96
N GLY A 163 -14.95 4.51 8.14
CA GLY A 163 -15.50 3.18 8.40
C GLY A 163 -15.04 2.53 9.69
N ALA A 164 -13.93 2.92 10.26
CA ALA A 164 -13.40 2.29 11.47
C ALA A 164 -14.33 2.42 12.66
N LYS A 165 -14.92 3.62 12.86
CA LYS A 165 -15.90 3.88 13.95
C LYS A 165 -17.20 3.13 13.69
N LEU A 166 -17.65 3.05 12.43
CA LEU A 166 -18.83 2.26 12.06
C LEU A 166 -18.62 0.79 12.38
N VAL A 167 -17.48 0.21 11.98
CA VAL A 167 -17.12 -1.19 12.27
C VAL A 167 -17.14 -1.46 13.77
N ALA A 168 -16.54 -0.56 14.56
CA ALA A 168 -16.54 -0.67 16.03
C ALA A 168 -17.97 -0.72 16.59
N ARG A 169 -18.81 0.23 16.19
CA ARG A 169 -20.20 0.31 16.65
C ARG A 169 -21.06 -0.89 16.25
N VAL A 170 -20.90 -1.38 15.03
CA VAL A 170 -21.61 -2.58 14.55
C VAL A 170 -21.20 -3.82 15.34
N ARG A 171 -19.90 -3.97 15.65
CA ARG A 171 -19.39 -5.05 16.50
C ARG A 171 -19.86 -4.95 17.94
N GLU A 172 -19.85 -3.76 18.52
CA GLU A 172 -20.40 -3.49 19.87
C GLU A 172 -21.89 -3.86 19.96
N ALA A 173 -22.65 -3.65 18.88
CA ALA A 173 -24.06 -4.05 18.79
C ALA A 173 -24.27 -5.56 18.57
N GLY A 174 -23.18 -6.37 18.51
CA GLY A 174 -23.24 -7.82 18.37
C GLY A 174 -23.38 -8.35 16.95
N TYR A 175 -23.28 -7.49 15.92
CA TYR A 175 -23.40 -7.91 14.53
C TYR A 175 -22.04 -8.31 13.94
N LYS A 176 -22.09 -9.24 12.99
CA LYS A 176 -20.92 -9.74 12.29
C LYS A 176 -20.39 -8.70 11.32
N THR A 177 -19.05 -8.52 11.31
CA THR A 177 -18.32 -7.75 10.31
C THR A 177 -17.36 -8.67 9.55
N VAL A 178 -17.38 -8.60 8.22
CA VAL A 178 -16.60 -9.51 7.36
C VAL A 178 -15.80 -8.70 6.34
N PRO A 179 -14.46 -8.85 6.29
CA PRO A 179 -13.67 -8.22 5.24
C PRO A 179 -13.83 -8.96 3.91
N VAL A 180 -13.95 -8.20 2.84
CA VAL A 180 -13.85 -8.67 1.47
C VAL A 180 -12.54 -8.16 0.89
N VAL A 181 -11.54 -9.03 0.93
CA VAL A 181 -10.15 -8.71 0.55
C VAL A 181 -10.07 -8.28 -0.92
N GLY A 182 -9.26 -7.28 -1.21
CA GLY A 182 -9.07 -6.76 -2.56
C GLY A 182 -7.89 -5.81 -2.68
N ALA A 183 -7.99 -4.82 -3.55
CA ALA A 183 -6.93 -3.88 -3.85
C ALA A 183 -6.49 -3.05 -2.62
N SER A 184 -5.18 -2.85 -2.52
CA SER A 184 -4.55 -2.04 -1.49
C SER A 184 -3.27 -1.42 -2.04
N ALA A 185 -3.19 -0.09 -2.06
CA ALA A 185 -1.99 0.62 -2.51
C ALA A 185 -0.77 0.31 -1.63
N VAL A 186 -0.97 0.11 -0.32
CA VAL A 186 0.08 -0.25 0.65
C VAL A 186 0.72 -1.59 0.27
N MET A 187 -0.12 -2.63 0.10
CA MET A 187 0.37 -3.97 -0.23
C MET A 187 0.91 -4.04 -1.66
N GLY A 188 0.31 -3.31 -2.61
CA GLY A 188 0.81 -3.18 -3.97
C GLY A 188 2.22 -2.59 -3.99
N ALA A 189 2.44 -1.45 -3.34
CA ALA A 189 3.76 -0.83 -3.23
C ALA A 189 4.78 -1.74 -2.55
N LEU A 190 4.43 -2.31 -1.40
CA LEU A 190 5.34 -3.17 -0.63
C LEU A 190 5.79 -4.41 -1.43
N SER A 191 4.87 -5.00 -2.21
CA SER A 191 5.17 -6.22 -2.99
C SER A 191 6.25 -6.03 -4.07
N VAL A 192 6.47 -4.80 -4.52
CA VAL A 192 7.46 -4.45 -5.56
C VAL A 192 8.64 -3.65 -5.02
N ALA A 193 8.67 -3.36 -3.72
CA ALA A 193 9.74 -2.59 -3.09
C ALA A 193 11.06 -3.37 -2.95
N GLY A 194 11.06 -4.70 -3.15
CA GLY A 194 12.27 -5.53 -3.03
C GLY A 194 12.79 -5.64 -1.60
N ILE A 195 11.92 -5.59 -0.60
CA ILE A 195 12.23 -5.63 0.82
C ILE A 195 11.92 -7.03 1.36
N ALA A 196 12.90 -7.64 2.06
CA ALA A 196 12.79 -9.01 2.57
C ALA A 196 12.27 -9.08 4.03
N GLU A 197 12.29 -7.97 4.76
CA GLU A 197 11.85 -7.89 6.14
C GLU A 197 10.34 -8.16 6.25
N PRO A 198 9.91 -9.08 7.15
CA PRO A 198 8.50 -9.47 7.25
C PRO A 198 7.63 -8.42 7.97
N ASN A 199 8.25 -7.53 8.73
CA ASN A 199 7.55 -6.47 9.47
C ASN A 199 7.59 -5.18 8.68
N PHE A 200 6.54 -4.39 8.77
CA PHE A 200 6.52 -3.03 8.24
C PHE A 200 5.65 -2.14 9.12
N TYR A 201 5.88 -0.84 9.02
CA TYR A 201 5.04 0.17 9.65
C TYR A 201 4.32 1.00 8.60
N PHE A 202 3.00 1.04 8.66
CA PHE A 202 2.18 1.93 7.84
C PHE A 202 1.76 3.14 8.65
N HIS A 203 2.16 4.32 8.20
CA HIS A 203 1.89 5.60 8.89
C HIS A 203 0.57 6.24 8.47
N GLY A 204 0.10 6.00 7.26
CA GLY A 204 -0.94 6.80 6.63
C GLY A 204 -0.35 8.03 5.94
N PHE A 205 -1.09 9.15 5.90
CA PHE A 205 -0.60 10.40 5.31
C PHE A 205 0.44 11.08 6.19
N LEU A 206 1.50 11.58 5.53
CA LEU A 206 2.53 12.38 6.22
C LEU A 206 1.95 13.71 6.72
N PRO A 207 2.49 14.28 7.83
CA PRO A 207 2.09 15.59 8.32
C PRO A 207 2.24 16.68 7.26
N SER A 208 1.32 17.63 7.24
CA SER A 208 1.36 18.76 6.29
C SER A 208 2.48 19.74 6.59
N LYS A 209 2.85 19.91 7.86
CA LYS A 209 3.90 20.85 8.28
C LYS A 209 5.28 20.21 8.21
N SER A 210 6.24 20.90 7.58
CA SER A 210 7.63 20.48 7.48
C SER A 210 8.27 20.18 8.84
N SER A 211 8.00 21.04 9.85
CA SER A 211 8.55 20.81 11.20
C SER A 211 8.04 19.53 11.88
N GLU A 212 6.81 19.11 11.59
CA GLU A 212 6.23 17.85 12.09
C GLU A 212 6.82 16.66 11.32
N ARG A 213 6.98 16.78 9.99
CA ARG A 213 7.66 15.77 9.17
C ARG A 213 9.11 15.57 9.59
N ALA A 214 9.85 16.66 9.84
CA ALA A 214 11.25 16.58 10.28
C ALA A 214 11.39 15.81 11.59
N LYS A 215 10.52 16.05 12.58
CA LYS A 215 10.49 15.30 13.85
C LYS A 215 10.19 13.82 13.63
N LEU A 216 9.22 13.53 12.76
CA LEU A 216 8.81 12.17 12.41
C LEU A 216 9.96 11.42 11.72
N PHE A 217 10.62 12.04 10.74
CA PHE A 217 11.74 11.46 10.02
C PHE A 217 12.95 11.24 10.92
N ALA A 218 13.22 12.14 11.87
CA ALA A 218 14.26 11.95 12.87
C ALA A 218 14.00 10.71 13.75
N ALA A 219 12.74 10.49 14.15
CA ALA A 219 12.35 9.31 14.91
C ALA A 219 12.48 8.00 14.08
N TRP A 220 12.40 8.08 12.76
CA TRP A 220 12.50 6.94 11.86
C TRP A 220 13.91 6.63 11.37
N GLN A 221 14.91 7.47 11.68
CA GLN A 221 16.28 7.30 11.19
C GLN A 221 16.87 5.92 11.48
N ALA A 222 16.61 5.39 12.66
CA ALA A 222 17.14 4.09 13.11
C ALA A 222 16.17 2.93 12.92
N ALA A 223 15.02 3.13 12.28
CA ALA A 223 14.03 2.07 12.09
C ALA A 223 14.58 0.95 11.19
N ASP A 224 14.67 -0.26 11.72
CA ASP A 224 15.16 -1.48 11.08
C ASP A 224 14.08 -2.26 10.32
N TYR A 225 12.93 -1.62 10.11
CA TYR A 225 11.79 -2.10 9.34
C TYR A 225 11.39 -1.09 8.27
N PRO A 226 10.75 -1.52 7.18
CA PRO A 226 10.24 -0.62 6.16
C PRO A 226 9.08 0.23 6.68
N ILE A 227 9.02 1.46 6.21
CA ILE A 227 7.96 2.40 6.55
C ILE A 227 7.23 2.81 5.28
N ILE A 228 5.90 2.69 5.30
CA ILE A 228 5.03 3.06 4.20
C ILE A 228 4.22 4.28 4.60
N ALA A 229 4.15 5.27 3.73
CA ALA A 229 3.35 6.46 3.93
C ALA A 229 2.66 6.90 2.63
N PHE A 230 1.50 7.54 2.76
CA PHE A 230 0.83 8.22 1.66
C PHE A 230 1.31 9.67 1.56
N GLU A 231 1.42 10.15 0.33
CA GLU A 231 1.72 11.55 0.07
C GLU A 231 0.90 12.07 -1.11
N THR A 232 0.80 13.38 -1.19
CA THR A 232 0.03 14.07 -2.23
C THR A 232 0.94 14.74 -3.24
N PRO A 233 0.51 14.90 -4.51
CA PRO A 233 1.31 15.53 -5.56
C PRO A 233 1.73 16.96 -5.22
N HIS A 234 0.93 17.69 -4.46
CA HIS A 234 1.24 19.07 -4.08
C HIS A 234 2.34 19.21 -3.02
N ARG A 235 2.65 18.13 -2.29
CA ARG A 235 3.59 18.14 -1.16
C ARG A 235 4.82 17.26 -1.40
N ILE A 236 4.83 16.42 -2.42
CA ILE A 236 5.90 15.45 -2.63
C ILE A 236 7.28 16.10 -2.73
N ALA A 237 7.41 17.23 -3.41
CA ALA A 237 8.70 17.93 -3.56
C ALA A 237 9.24 18.41 -2.19
N ASP A 238 8.39 19.04 -1.39
CA ASP A 238 8.75 19.50 -0.04
C ASP A 238 9.04 18.32 0.89
N THR A 239 8.26 17.25 0.78
CA THR A 239 8.46 16.03 1.57
C THR A 239 9.80 15.38 1.25
N LEU A 240 10.18 15.27 -0.02
CA LEU A 240 11.49 14.75 -0.41
C LEU A 240 12.64 15.66 0.05
N ALA A 241 12.43 16.98 0.07
CA ALA A 241 13.42 17.92 0.62
C ALA A 241 13.64 17.69 2.14
N ASP A 242 12.57 17.52 2.90
CA ASP A 242 12.66 17.17 4.33
C ASP A 242 13.29 15.79 4.55
N MET A 243 13.02 14.81 3.66
CA MET A 243 13.61 13.45 3.73
C MET A 243 15.10 13.45 3.44
N ALA A 244 15.61 14.35 2.59
CA ALA A 244 17.02 14.38 2.19
C ALA A 244 17.96 14.53 3.39
N THR A 245 17.56 15.26 4.43
CA THR A 245 18.33 15.41 5.65
C THR A 245 18.33 14.14 6.52
N ALA A 246 17.19 13.46 6.62
CA ALA A 246 17.02 12.32 7.51
C ALA A 246 17.47 10.98 6.89
N PHE A 247 17.35 10.83 5.57
CA PHE A 247 17.50 9.56 4.85
C PHE A 247 18.52 9.63 3.70
N ALA A 248 19.55 10.46 3.78
CA ALA A 248 20.54 10.70 2.72
C ALA A 248 21.14 9.39 2.14
N GLN A 249 21.37 8.38 2.99
CA GLN A 249 21.97 7.10 2.61
C GLN A 249 20.95 5.94 2.60
N ARG A 250 19.67 6.23 2.78
CA ARG A 250 18.63 5.21 2.89
C ARG A 250 17.83 5.14 1.59
N PRO A 251 17.75 3.97 0.95
CA PRO A 251 16.90 3.84 -0.23
C PRO A 251 15.45 4.12 0.10
N ILE A 252 14.77 4.76 -0.83
CA ILE A 252 13.32 4.94 -0.79
C ILE A 252 12.72 4.50 -2.13
N MET A 253 11.45 4.15 -2.13
CA MET A 253 10.68 3.96 -3.35
C MET A 253 9.48 4.92 -3.34
N LEU A 254 9.31 5.64 -4.44
CA LEU A 254 8.10 6.39 -4.75
C LEU A 254 7.29 5.57 -5.75
N ALA A 255 6.18 4.98 -5.29
CA ALA A 255 5.19 4.33 -6.13
C ALA A 255 4.10 5.33 -6.49
N ARG A 256 3.86 5.54 -7.77
CA ARG A 256 2.94 6.53 -8.29
C ARG A 256 1.91 5.90 -9.19
N GLU A 257 0.64 6.30 -9.05
CA GLU A 257 -0.46 5.89 -9.92
C GLU A 257 -0.57 4.36 -10.06
N ILE A 258 -0.41 3.63 -8.95
CA ILE A 258 -0.42 2.16 -8.90
C ILE A 258 -1.69 1.63 -9.58
N SER A 259 -1.52 0.64 -10.47
CA SER A 259 -2.59 0.01 -11.26
C SER A 259 -3.27 0.90 -12.32
N LYS A 260 -2.81 2.16 -12.48
CA LYS A 260 -3.34 3.11 -13.49
C LYS A 260 -2.44 3.14 -14.74
N THR A 261 -2.89 3.86 -15.77
CA THR A 261 -2.17 3.98 -17.05
C THR A 261 -0.76 4.52 -16.92
N PHE A 262 -0.51 5.39 -15.95
CA PHE A 262 0.79 6.02 -15.72
C PHE A 262 1.49 5.48 -14.47
N GLU A 263 1.27 4.21 -14.16
CA GLU A 263 1.94 3.52 -13.07
C GLU A 263 3.46 3.65 -13.17
N THR A 264 4.10 4.07 -12.08
CA THR A 264 5.54 4.28 -12.04
C THR A 264 6.09 3.92 -10.66
N PHE A 265 7.25 3.27 -10.63
CA PHE A 265 8.00 2.95 -9.41
C PHE A 265 9.42 3.52 -9.55
N LEU A 266 9.72 4.56 -8.79
CA LEU A 266 11.05 5.15 -8.72
C LEU A 266 11.73 4.68 -7.43
N THR A 267 12.85 3.97 -7.56
CA THR A 267 13.61 3.45 -6.40
C THR A 267 15.03 3.99 -6.44
N GLY A 268 15.53 4.45 -5.31
CA GLY A 268 16.88 5.00 -5.19
C GLY A 268 17.05 5.83 -3.93
N SER A 269 18.10 6.63 -3.89
CA SER A 269 18.29 7.67 -2.88
C SER A 269 17.26 8.79 -3.05
N VAL A 270 17.04 9.56 -2.00
CA VAL A 270 16.15 10.72 -2.06
C VAL A 270 16.54 11.68 -3.19
N SER A 271 17.85 11.92 -3.37
CA SER A 271 18.38 12.81 -4.41
C SER A 271 18.12 12.29 -5.82
N GLU A 272 18.21 10.98 -6.07
CA GLU A 272 17.90 10.38 -7.38
C GLU A 272 16.42 10.53 -7.70
N ILE A 273 15.52 10.34 -6.73
CA ILE A 273 14.09 10.53 -6.94
C ILE A 273 13.77 12.01 -7.16
N GLN A 274 14.39 12.94 -6.42
CA GLN A 274 14.24 14.38 -6.68
C GLN A 274 14.69 14.74 -8.11
N ALA A 275 15.81 14.20 -8.57
CA ALA A 275 16.28 14.43 -9.94
C ALA A 275 15.30 13.87 -10.99
N ALA A 276 14.72 12.69 -10.76
CA ALA A 276 13.72 12.12 -11.66
C ALA A 276 12.44 12.97 -11.73
N LEU A 277 11.96 13.51 -10.60
CA LEU A 277 10.81 14.40 -10.58
C LEU A 277 11.11 15.74 -11.27
N ALA A 278 12.34 16.25 -11.16
CA ALA A 278 12.77 17.48 -11.83
C ALA A 278 12.92 17.28 -13.35
N ALA A 279 13.34 16.10 -13.80
CA ALA A 279 13.49 15.77 -15.22
C ALA A 279 12.14 15.60 -15.94
N ASP A 280 11.10 15.12 -15.26
CA ASP A 280 9.75 14.96 -15.79
C ASP A 280 8.70 15.39 -14.76
N SER A 281 8.10 16.57 -14.97
CA SER A 281 7.09 17.13 -14.08
C SER A 281 5.82 16.27 -13.96
N ASN A 282 5.58 15.32 -14.86
CA ASN A 282 4.47 14.37 -14.74
C ASN A 282 4.69 13.40 -13.59
N GLN A 283 5.94 13.16 -13.19
CA GLN A 283 6.28 12.29 -12.08
C GLN A 283 5.86 12.85 -10.70
N SER A 284 5.58 14.14 -10.62
CA SER A 284 5.03 14.78 -9.41
C SER A 284 3.51 14.83 -9.36
N ARG A 285 2.79 14.16 -10.29
CA ARG A 285 1.32 14.15 -10.37
C ARG A 285 0.76 12.79 -9.96
N GLY A 286 -0.52 12.80 -9.56
CA GLY A 286 -1.26 11.57 -9.22
C GLY A 286 -1.09 11.13 -7.77
N GLU A 287 -1.59 9.95 -7.45
CA GLU A 287 -1.56 9.37 -6.11
C GLU A 287 -0.22 8.68 -5.84
N MET A 288 0.28 8.83 -4.62
CA MET A 288 1.65 8.46 -4.28
C MET A 288 1.73 7.66 -2.99
N VAL A 289 2.54 6.61 -3.04
CA VAL A 289 2.95 5.82 -1.87
C VAL A 289 4.47 5.91 -1.76
N LEU A 290 4.95 6.36 -0.60
CA LEU A 290 6.36 6.33 -0.25
C LEU A 290 6.65 5.06 0.54
N VAL A 291 7.69 4.33 0.17
CA VAL A 291 8.25 3.20 0.92
C VAL A 291 9.68 3.55 1.28
N ILE A 292 9.94 3.71 2.57
CA ILE A 292 11.29 3.97 3.10
C ILE A 292 11.85 2.61 3.50
N HIS A 293 12.96 2.20 2.90
CA HIS A 293 13.61 0.92 3.21
C HIS A 293 14.11 0.89 4.67
N PRO A 294 14.35 -0.29 5.27
CA PRO A 294 14.96 -0.42 6.58
C PRO A 294 16.27 0.35 6.69
N ALA A 295 16.58 0.88 7.84
CA ALA A 295 17.91 1.42 8.09
C ALA A 295 18.95 0.29 7.90
N PRO A 296 20.10 0.56 7.26
CA PRO A 296 21.13 -0.43 7.18
C PRO A 296 21.53 -0.87 8.59
N PRO A 297 21.87 -2.16 8.78
CA PRO A 297 22.35 -2.62 10.08
C PRO A 297 23.45 -1.70 10.56
N GLN A 298 23.23 -1.06 11.68
CA GLN A 298 24.31 -0.28 12.30
C GLN A 298 25.40 -1.28 12.64
N LYS A 299 26.53 -1.21 11.93
CA LYS A 299 27.76 -1.81 12.43
C LYS A 299 28.10 -1.02 13.69
N HIS A 300 27.66 -1.51 14.82
CA HIS A 300 28.20 -1.02 16.07
C HIS A 300 29.68 -1.47 16.09
N ASP A 301 30.60 -0.60 15.67
CA ASP A 301 32.03 -0.82 15.87
C ASP A 301 32.35 -0.90 17.39
N THR A 302 31.41 -0.43 18.21
CA THR A 302 31.42 -0.54 19.67
C THR A 302 30.16 -1.26 20.14
N LEU A 303 30.36 -2.22 21.05
CA LEU A 303 29.25 -2.91 21.71
C LEU A 303 28.33 -1.90 22.44
N PRO A 304 27.01 -2.09 22.45
CA PRO A 304 26.08 -1.24 23.19
C PRO A 304 26.51 -1.12 24.67
N GLU A 305 26.35 0.04 25.27
CA GLU A 305 26.74 0.29 26.65
C GLU A 305 26.11 -0.72 27.63
N ALA A 306 24.86 -1.09 27.42
CA ALA A 306 24.17 -2.15 28.15
C ALA A 306 24.93 -3.49 28.08
N ALA A 307 25.40 -3.87 26.89
CA ALA A 307 26.16 -5.10 26.70
C ALA A 307 27.55 -5.02 27.31
N GLN A 308 28.21 -3.86 27.25
CA GLN A 308 29.47 -3.61 27.93
C GLN A 308 29.32 -3.73 29.45
N ASN A 309 28.26 -3.18 30.03
CA ASN A 309 27.96 -3.25 31.45
C ASN A 309 27.68 -4.70 31.91
N VAL A 310 26.87 -5.46 31.15
CA VAL A 310 26.68 -6.88 31.44
C VAL A 310 28.00 -7.63 31.39
N MET A 311 28.81 -7.39 30.35
CA MET A 311 30.13 -8.03 30.23
C MET A 311 31.06 -7.65 31.40
N ARG A 312 31.06 -6.41 31.86
CA ARG A 312 31.86 -5.95 32.98
C ARG A 312 31.49 -6.65 34.28
N ILE A 313 30.19 -6.76 34.58
CA ILE A 313 29.67 -7.46 35.76
C ILE A 313 30.05 -8.93 35.70
N LEU A 314 29.88 -9.59 34.60
CA LEU A 314 30.19 -11.03 34.47
C LEU A 314 31.70 -11.29 34.49
N ALA A 315 32.53 -10.39 33.98
CA ALA A 315 33.98 -10.55 33.95
C ALA A 315 34.64 -10.29 35.32
N SER A 316 33.93 -9.66 36.28
CA SER A 316 34.40 -9.55 37.68
C SER A 316 34.29 -10.86 38.47
N GLU A 317 33.34 -11.72 38.08
CA GLU A 317 32.99 -12.96 38.80
C GLU A 317 33.42 -14.23 38.07
N LEU A 318 33.64 -14.17 36.77
CA LEU A 318 33.83 -15.33 35.89
C LEU A 318 35.08 -15.19 35.01
N PRO A 319 35.69 -16.33 34.60
CA PRO A 319 36.72 -16.29 33.57
C PRO A 319 36.22 -15.65 32.31
N THR A 320 37.00 -14.82 31.63
CA THR A 320 36.65 -13.99 30.47
C THR A 320 35.87 -14.76 29.38
N LYS A 321 36.24 -16.02 29.10
CA LYS A 321 35.58 -16.85 28.11
C LYS A 321 34.16 -17.21 28.52
N GLN A 322 33.92 -17.53 29.78
CA GLN A 322 32.58 -17.86 30.32
C GLN A 322 31.73 -16.60 30.44
N ALA A 323 32.31 -15.49 30.89
CA ALA A 323 31.65 -14.20 30.95
C ALA A 323 31.15 -13.76 29.57
N ALA A 324 31.99 -13.88 28.54
CA ALA A 324 31.59 -13.54 27.15
C ALA A 324 30.51 -14.44 26.59
N GLU A 325 30.50 -15.73 26.98
CA GLU A 325 29.44 -16.65 26.54
C GLU A 325 28.10 -16.32 27.18
N LEU A 326 28.09 -16.03 28.48
CA LEU A 326 26.86 -15.66 29.18
C LEU A 326 26.37 -14.27 28.74
N ALA A 327 27.28 -13.30 28.61
CA ALA A 327 26.95 -11.97 28.13
C ALA A 327 26.32 -12.04 26.73
N ALA A 328 26.85 -12.84 25.81
CA ALA A 328 26.29 -13.03 24.47
C ALA A 328 24.86 -13.64 24.52
N LYS A 329 24.60 -14.58 25.40
CA LYS A 329 23.24 -15.17 25.60
C LYS A 329 22.25 -14.14 26.17
N ILE A 330 22.69 -13.27 27.07
CA ILE A 330 21.84 -12.25 27.71
C ILE A 330 21.57 -11.10 26.77
N THR A 331 22.62 -10.57 26.11
CA THR A 331 22.53 -9.35 25.31
C THR A 331 22.24 -9.58 23.83
N ARG A 332 22.36 -10.83 23.36
CA ARG A 332 22.31 -11.23 21.95
C ARG A 332 23.43 -10.63 21.09
N GLU A 333 24.47 -10.10 21.71
CA GLU A 333 25.63 -9.55 21.05
C GLU A 333 26.67 -10.62 20.67
N ASN A 334 27.57 -10.26 19.75
CA ASN A 334 28.60 -11.19 19.27
C ASN A 334 29.58 -11.58 20.39
N LYS A 335 29.66 -12.89 20.69
CA LYS A 335 30.55 -13.44 21.73
C LYS A 335 32.00 -13.01 21.54
N LYS A 336 32.51 -12.98 20.29
CA LYS A 336 33.91 -12.61 19.98
C LYS A 336 34.16 -11.13 20.28
N ALA A 337 33.19 -10.27 19.97
CA ALA A 337 33.28 -8.84 20.24
C ALA A 337 33.30 -8.58 21.76
N LEU A 338 32.40 -9.24 22.52
CA LEU A 338 32.39 -9.17 24.00
C LEU A 338 33.68 -9.69 24.63
N TYR A 339 34.21 -10.80 24.11
CA TYR A 339 35.48 -11.35 24.57
C TYR A 339 36.67 -10.39 24.36
N ASN A 340 36.76 -9.82 23.13
CA ASN A 340 37.81 -8.87 22.78
C ASN A 340 37.72 -7.59 23.63
N LEU A 341 36.50 -7.08 23.88
CA LEU A 341 36.27 -5.96 24.78
C LEU A 341 36.86 -6.18 26.17
N ALA A 342 36.59 -7.36 26.75
CA ALA A 342 37.09 -7.67 28.09
C ALA A 342 38.60 -7.96 28.15
N LEU A 343 39.20 -8.37 27.04
CA LEU A 343 40.66 -8.45 26.96
C LEU A 343 41.32 -7.07 27.05
N GLY A 344 40.74 -6.07 26.35
CA GLY A 344 41.21 -4.69 26.39
C GLY A 344 41.08 -3.99 27.76
N TRP A 345 40.36 -4.55 28.72
CA TRP A 345 40.28 -4.04 30.10
C TRP A 345 41.39 -4.59 31.01
N LYS A 346 42.12 -5.58 30.53
CA LYS A 346 43.19 -6.24 31.33
C LYS A 346 44.58 -5.74 30.95
N GLU A 347 44.68 -4.94 29.91
CA GLU A 347 45.88 -4.19 29.53
C GLU A 347 45.83 -2.79 30.20
#